data_aac43c17021fdeef42dfc3415e9c2ffa
#
_entry.id   aac43c17021fdeef42dfc3415e9c2ffa
#
_cell.length_a   1.000
_cell.length_b   1.000
_cell.length_c   1.000
_cell.angle_alpha   90.00
_cell.angle_beta   90.00
_cell.angle_gamma   90.00
#
_symmetry.space_group_name_H-M   'P 1'
#
loop_
_entity.id
_entity.type
_entity.pdbx_description
1 polymer ?
#
loop_
_entity_poly.entity_id
_entity_poly.type
_entity_poly.pdbx_seq_one_letter_code
_entity_poly.pdbx_strand_id
1 'polypeptide(L)' 'GTSPKGLARDVLEAVIGALTDVQPAALSASEVADAVGTSRVTARRYLQYLADEGRVARAQRLGGSGRPEVTFAWRR' A
#
# COMPACT_ATOMS: atom_id res chain seq x y z
N GLY A 1 12.69 3.28 -14.56
CA GLY A 1 13.29 2.12 -13.98
C GLY A 1 12.58 0.83 -14.31
N THR A 2 13.23 -0.27 -14.00
CA THR A 2 12.69 -1.59 -14.26
C THR A 2 11.71 -1.98 -13.17
N SER A 3 10.54 -2.45 -13.56
CA SER A 3 9.59 -2.97 -12.58
C SER A 3 10.13 -4.27 -11.98
N PRO A 4 9.92 -4.50 -10.67
CA PRO A 4 10.30 -5.77 -10.07
C PRO A 4 9.53 -6.92 -10.71
N LYS A 5 10.14 -8.08 -10.67
CA LYS A 5 9.52 -9.28 -11.22
C LYS A 5 8.18 -9.54 -10.53
N GLY A 6 7.14 -9.75 -11.33
CA GLY A 6 5.82 -10.07 -10.83
C GLY A 6 4.96 -8.86 -10.47
N LEU A 7 5.46 -7.64 -10.67
CA LEU A 7 4.69 -6.43 -10.42
C LEU A 7 4.42 -5.70 -11.73
N ALA A 8 3.17 -5.31 -11.95
CA ALA A 8 2.77 -4.57 -13.12
C ALA A 8 2.90 -3.07 -12.84
N ARG A 9 3.43 -2.33 -13.81
CA ARG A 9 3.68 -0.90 -13.64
C ARG A 9 2.39 -0.11 -13.44
N ASP A 10 1.35 -0.41 -14.20
CA ASP A 10 0.09 0.31 -14.10
C ASP A 10 -0.58 0.09 -12.74
N VAL A 11 -0.50 -1.12 -12.20
CA VAL A 11 -1.03 -1.38 -10.86
C VAL A 11 -0.18 -0.68 -9.81
N LEU A 12 1.14 -0.68 -9.98
CA LEU A 12 2.03 0.02 -9.06
C LEU A 12 1.70 1.51 -9.02
N GLU A 13 1.50 2.12 -10.17
CA GLU A 13 1.14 3.54 -10.23
C GLU A 13 -0.21 3.81 -9.58
N ALA A 14 -1.17 2.90 -9.73
CA ALA A 14 -2.47 3.03 -9.09
C ALA A 14 -2.34 2.96 -7.56
N VAL A 15 -1.50 2.06 -7.06
CA VAL A 15 -1.24 1.94 -5.62
C VAL A 15 -0.60 3.22 -5.10
N ILE A 16 0.40 3.74 -5.79
CA ILE A 16 1.05 5.00 -5.41
C ILE A 16 0.02 6.13 -5.40
N GLY A 17 -0.83 6.19 -6.42
CA GLY A 17 -1.88 7.22 -6.48
C GLY A 17 -2.84 7.15 -5.31
N ALA A 18 -3.24 5.93 -4.91
CA ALA A 18 -4.15 5.77 -3.78
C ALA A 18 -3.51 6.27 -2.49
N LEU A 19 -2.21 6.01 -2.30
CA LEU A 19 -1.50 6.44 -1.10
C LEU A 19 -1.26 7.94 -1.08
N THR A 20 -0.85 8.53 -2.21
CA THR A 20 -0.59 9.96 -2.26
C THR A 20 -1.86 10.78 -2.17
N ASP A 21 -2.98 10.20 -2.62
CA ASP A 21 -4.29 10.87 -2.62
C ASP A 21 -4.79 11.13 -1.20
N VAL A 22 -4.43 10.28 -0.24
CA VAL A 22 -4.86 10.40 1.15
C VAL A 22 -3.77 10.94 2.07
N GLN A 23 -2.62 11.27 1.51
CA GLN A 23 -1.48 11.80 2.26
C GLN A 23 -1.89 12.95 3.18
N PRO A 24 -1.45 13.02 4.43
CA PRO A 24 -0.50 12.12 5.09
C PRO A 24 -1.13 10.90 5.77
N ALA A 25 -2.39 10.62 5.52
CA ALA A 25 -3.07 9.47 6.11
C ALA A 25 -2.52 8.16 5.57
N ALA A 26 -2.73 7.08 6.32
CA ALA A 26 -2.26 5.77 5.95
C ALA A 26 -3.42 4.88 5.53
N LEU A 27 -3.14 3.89 4.70
CA LEU A 27 -4.12 2.90 4.26
C LEU A 27 -3.62 1.50 4.58
N SER A 28 -4.53 0.61 4.94
CA SER A 28 -4.22 -0.80 5.06
C SER A 28 -4.18 -1.45 3.67
N ALA A 29 -3.66 -2.67 3.60
CA ALA A 29 -3.66 -3.41 2.34
C ALA A 29 -5.06 -3.63 1.80
N SER A 30 -6.04 -3.89 2.68
CA SER A 30 -7.44 -4.04 2.27
C SER A 30 -7.99 -2.76 1.68
N GLU A 31 -7.67 -1.62 2.28
CA GLU A 31 -8.13 -0.32 1.78
C GLU A 31 -7.51 0.01 0.43
N VAL A 32 -6.23 -0.30 0.26
CA VAL A 32 -5.56 -0.10 -1.03
C VAL A 32 -6.16 -1.03 -2.08
N ALA A 33 -6.41 -2.30 -1.72
CA ALA A 33 -7.01 -3.25 -2.63
C ALA A 33 -8.36 -2.76 -3.15
N ASP A 34 -9.20 -2.23 -2.26
CA ASP A 34 -10.50 -1.70 -2.65
C ASP A 34 -10.34 -0.48 -3.56
N ALA A 35 -9.41 0.41 -3.24
CA ALA A 35 -9.21 1.63 -4.03
C ALA A 35 -8.67 1.33 -5.43
N VAL A 36 -7.83 0.33 -5.55
CA VAL A 36 -7.18 -0.03 -6.82
C VAL A 36 -8.00 -1.05 -7.61
N GLY A 37 -8.86 -1.81 -6.94
CA GLY A 37 -9.66 -2.84 -7.58
C GLY A 37 -8.90 -4.16 -7.74
N THR A 38 -8.10 -4.52 -6.76
CA THR A 38 -7.32 -5.76 -6.78
C THR A 38 -7.53 -6.53 -5.47
N SER A 39 -6.91 -7.68 -5.34
CA SER A 39 -6.98 -8.47 -4.12
C SER A 39 -6.07 -7.87 -3.04
N ARG A 40 -6.40 -8.18 -1.78
CA ARG A 40 -5.56 -7.75 -0.66
C ARG A 40 -4.14 -8.31 -0.77
N VAL A 41 -4.03 -9.56 -1.21
CA VAL A 41 -2.72 -10.21 -1.37
C VAL A 41 -1.88 -9.46 -2.40
N THR A 42 -2.49 -9.10 -3.52
CA THR A 42 -1.80 -8.35 -4.58
C THR A 42 -1.41 -6.96 -4.07
N ALA A 43 -2.34 -6.25 -3.42
CA ALA A 43 -2.05 -4.92 -2.88
C ALA A 43 -0.88 -4.97 -1.89
N ARG A 44 -0.87 -5.99 -1.03
CA ARG A 44 0.19 -6.14 -0.04
C ARG A 44 1.56 -6.33 -0.69
N ARG A 45 1.61 -7.06 -1.80
CA ARG A 45 2.86 -7.27 -2.53
C ARG A 45 3.44 -5.96 -3.04
N TYR A 46 2.59 -5.10 -3.59
CA TYR A 46 3.03 -3.78 -4.08
C TYR A 46 3.44 -2.88 -2.92
N LEU A 47 2.67 -2.90 -1.83
CA LEU A 47 2.98 -2.10 -0.64
C LEU A 47 4.30 -2.53 -0.03
N GLN A 48 4.56 -3.83 0.01
CA GLN A 48 5.82 -4.36 0.53
C GLN A 48 7.00 -3.88 -0.32
N TYR A 49 6.83 -3.90 -1.64
CA TYR A 49 7.86 -3.38 -2.54
C TYR A 49 8.14 -1.91 -2.25
N LEU A 50 7.10 -1.10 -2.10
CA LEU A 50 7.28 0.33 -1.81
C LEU A 50 7.94 0.56 -0.45
N ALA A 51 7.62 -0.27 0.54
CA ALA A 51 8.25 -0.19 1.86
C ALA A 51 9.74 -0.54 1.76
N ASP A 52 10.07 -1.58 1.00
CA ASP A 52 11.47 -1.98 0.79
C ASP A 52 12.27 -0.89 0.09
N GLU A 53 11.61 -0.12 -0.77
CA GLU A 53 12.24 1.00 -1.46
C GLU A 53 12.28 2.28 -0.62
N GLY A 54 11.72 2.24 0.58
CA GLY A 54 11.69 3.40 1.46
C GLY A 54 10.70 4.48 1.06
N ARG A 55 9.73 4.15 0.21
CA ARG A 55 8.76 5.12 -0.28
C ARG A 55 7.53 5.25 0.60
N VAL A 56 7.24 4.21 1.39
CA VAL A 56 6.14 4.24 2.33
C VAL A 56 6.63 3.88 3.72
N ALA A 57 5.96 4.40 4.73
CA ALA A 57 6.21 4.07 6.13
C ALA A 57 5.13 3.10 6.59
N ARG A 58 5.53 2.03 7.27
CA ARG A 58 4.60 1.08 7.86
C ARG A 58 4.32 1.46 9.30
N ALA A 59 3.08 1.30 9.71
CA ALA A 59 2.66 1.52 11.07
C ALA A 59 1.58 0.52 11.42
N GLN A 60 1.19 0.47 12.68
CA GLN A 60 0.10 -0.37 13.12
C GLN A 60 -1.01 0.51 13.67
N ARG A 61 -2.24 0.09 13.43
CA ARG A 61 -3.39 0.72 14.05
C ARG A 61 -4.32 -0.39 14.54
N LEU A 62 -5.03 -0.13 15.61
CA LEU A 62 -5.99 -1.11 16.13
C LEU A 62 -7.20 -1.16 15.19
N GLY A 63 -7.52 -2.35 14.71
CA GLY A 63 -8.72 -2.57 13.92
C GLY A 63 -9.95 -2.58 14.80
N GLY A 64 -11.12 -2.61 14.16
CA GLY A 64 -12.40 -2.59 14.85
C GLY A 64 -12.63 -3.76 15.79
N SER A 65 -11.93 -4.88 15.59
CA SER A 65 -12.03 -6.07 16.44
C SER A 65 -10.86 -6.17 17.42
N GLY A 66 -10.04 -5.13 17.57
CA GLY A 66 -8.92 -5.12 18.48
C GLY A 66 -7.66 -5.75 17.92
N ARG A 67 -7.67 -6.24 16.69
CA ARG A 67 -6.48 -6.81 16.05
C ARG A 67 -5.61 -5.70 15.47
N PRO A 68 -4.28 -5.78 15.64
CA PRO A 68 -3.41 -4.80 14.99
C PRO A 68 -3.54 -4.93 13.47
N GLU A 69 -3.58 -3.80 12.82
CA GLU A 69 -3.66 -3.75 11.37
C GLU A 69 -2.48 -2.94 10.85
N VAL A 70 -1.73 -3.50 9.91
CA VAL A 70 -0.59 -2.80 9.32
C VAL A 70 -1.11 -1.78 8.30
N THR A 71 -0.63 -0.57 8.39
CA THR A 71 -0.99 0.49 7.47
C THR A 71 0.26 1.05 6.80
N PHE A 72 0.05 1.69 5.67
CA PHE A 72 1.13 2.22 4.84
C PHE A 72 0.80 3.67 4.50
N ALA A 73 1.75 4.55 4.73
CA ALA A 73 1.60 5.98 4.40
C ALA A 73 2.71 6.38 3.45
N TRP A 74 2.35 7.14 2.42
CA TRP A 74 3.34 7.66 1.48
C TRP A 74 4.29 8.60 2.20
N ARG A 75 5.57 8.40 2.02
CA ARG A 75 6.60 9.27 2.59
C ARG A 75 6.90 10.40 1.63
N ARG A 76 7.13 11.57 2.19
CA ARG A 76 7.53 12.73 1.41
C ARG A 76 9.00 12.67 1.06
#